data_4b086ee7fe2fb37464dab1eace09457e
#
_entry.id   4b086ee7fe2fb37464dab1eace09457e
#
_cell.length_a   1.000
_cell.length_b   1.000
_cell.length_c   1.000
_cell.angle_alpha   90.00
_cell.angle_beta   90.00
_cell.angle_gamma   90.00
#
_symmetry.space_group_name_H-M   'P 1'
#
loop_
_entity.id
_entity.type
_entity.pdbx_description
1 polymer ?
#
loop_
_entity_poly.entity_id
_entity_poly.type
_entity_poly.pdbx_seq_one_letter_code
_entity_poly.pdbx_strand_id
1 'polypeptide(L)' 'MMWITHHDAIEMYARFCRAHYGAAAGETVRATAKRMERKGDREGRRVWNEVAAEIEKQE' A
#
# COMPACT_ATOMS: atom_id res chain seq x y z
N MET A 1 -10.41 -23.11 -6.53
CA MET A 1 -9.38 -22.31 -5.87
C MET A 1 -9.21 -21.00 -6.60
N MET A 2 -9.27 -19.89 -5.88
CA MET A 2 -9.08 -18.58 -6.49
C MET A 2 -7.62 -18.16 -6.43
N TRP A 3 -7.13 -17.69 -7.57
CA TRP A 3 -5.78 -17.17 -7.64
C TRP A 3 -5.81 -15.67 -7.43
N ILE A 4 -5.03 -15.19 -6.48
CA ILE A 4 -4.90 -13.75 -6.23
C ILE A 4 -3.56 -13.32 -6.80
N THR A 5 -3.58 -12.42 -7.77
CA THR A 5 -2.35 -11.87 -8.33
C THR A 5 -1.76 -10.84 -7.38
N HIS A 6 -0.50 -10.48 -7.61
CA HIS A 6 0.15 -9.41 -6.85
C HIS A 6 -0.66 -8.12 -6.92
N HIS A 7 -1.14 -7.79 -8.13
CA HIS A 7 -1.94 -6.58 -8.34
C HIS A 7 -3.25 -6.64 -7.55
N ASP A 8 -3.92 -7.79 -7.55
CA ASP A 8 -5.17 -7.96 -6.79
C ASP A 8 -4.94 -7.78 -5.30
N ALA A 9 -3.85 -8.32 -4.79
CA ALA A 9 -3.51 -8.17 -3.37
C ALA A 9 -3.27 -6.70 -3.03
N ILE A 10 -2.57 -5.96 -3.88
CA ILE A 10 -2.32 -4.53 -3.69
C ILE A 10 -3.63 -3.76 -3.68
N GLU A 11 -4.53 -4.06 -4.61
CA GLU A 11 -5.85 -3.41 -4.67
C GLU A 11 -6.67 -3.65 -3.42
N MET A 12 -6.72 -4.88 -2.97
CA MET A 12 -7.47 -5.26 -1.77
C MET A 12 -6.92 -4.56 -0.54
N TYR A 13 -5.60 -4.52 -0.42
CA TYR A 13 -4.97 -3.89 0.71
C TYR A 13 -5.17 -2.38 0.71
N ALA A 14 -5.15 -1.77 -0.47
CA ALA A 14 -5.44 -0.34 -0.60
C ALA A 14 -6.86 -0.02 -0.14
N ARG A 15 -7.83 -0.86 -0.49
CA ARG A 15 -9.21 -0.68 -0.02
C ARG A 15 -9.32 -0.80 1.48
N PHE A 16 -8.60 -1.77 2.05
CA PHE A 16 -8.57 -1.96 3.50
C PHE A 16 -8.00 -0.71 4.17
N CYS A 17 -6.91 -0.18 3.66
CA CYS A 17 -6.29 1.01 4.22
C CYS A 17 -7.21 2.22 4.14
N ARG A 18 -7.90 2.39 3.03
CA ARG A 18 -8.86 3.49 2.86
C ARG A 18 -10.02 3.38 3.85
N ALA A 19 -10.52 2.18 4.05
CA ALA A 19 -11.59 1.95 5.02
C ALA A 19 -11.15 2.21 6.45
N HIS A 20 -9.91 1.86 6.76
CA HIS A 20 -9.39 1.97 8.13
C HIS A 20 -8.88 3.37 8.46
N TYR A 21 -8.17 4.00 7.54
CA TYR A 21 -7.53 5.30 7.77
C TYR A 21 -8.26 6.48 7.13
N GLY A 22 -9.20 6.21 6.25
CA GLY A 22 -9.93 7.26 5.56
C GLY A 22 -9.02 8.12 4.70
N ALA A 23 -9.19 9.44 4.81
CA ALA A 23 -8.42 10.40 4.01
C ALA A 23 -6.91 10.35 4.28
N ALA A 24 -6.49 9.80 5.42
CA ALA A 24 -5.08 9.70 5.79
C ALA A 24 -4.40 8.44 5.25
N ALA A 25 -5.13 7.60 4.52
CA ALA A 25 -4.60 6.30 4.07
C ALA A 25 -3.32 6.45 3.23
N GLY A 26 -3.32 7.34 2.25
CA GLY A 26 -2.15 7.55 1.39
C GLY A 26 -0.94 8.00 2.19
N GLU A 27 -1.13 8.97 3.05
CA GLU A 27 -0.07 9.49 3.90
C GLU A 27 0.51 8.42 4.83
N THR A 28 -0.38 7.66 5.45
CA THR A 28 0.00 6.59 6.38
C THR A 28 0.84 5.52 5.67
N VAL A 29 0.40 5.11 4.49
CA VAL A 29 1.11 4.08 3.73
C VAL A 29 2.45 4.59 3.23
N ARG A 30 2.53 5.85 2.79
CA ARG A 30 3.81 6.43 2.37
C ARG A 30 4.79 6.55 3.52
N ALA A 31 4.31 6.87 4.72
CA ALA A 31 5.15 6.89 5.91
C ALA A 31 5.73 5.51 6.20
N THR A 32 4.92 4.46 6.00
CA THR A 32 5.38 3.08 6.15
C THR A 32 6.46 2.73 5.12
N ALA A 33 6.27 3.17 3.87
CA ALA A 33 7.26 2.96 2.81
C ALA A 33 8.60 3.62 3.17
N LYS A 34 8.56 4.82 3.70
CA LYS A 34 9.77 5.53 4.15
C LYS A 34 10.47 4.79 5.28
N ARG A 35 9.69 4.23 6.19
CA ARG A 35 10.23 3.44 7.28
C ARG A 35 10.96 2.20 6.75
N MET A 36 10.38 1.54 5.75
CA MET A 36 11.04 0.39 5.12
C MET A 36 12.34 0.79 4.45
N GLU A 37 12.35 1.95 3.79
CA GLU A 37 13.55 2.49 3.16
C GLU A 37 14.67 2.71 4.18
N ARG A 38 14.33 3.27 5.34
CA ARG A 38 15.32 3.50 6.42
C ARG A 38 15.90 2.20 6.95
N LYS A 39 15.11 1.15 6.95
CA LYS A 39 15.56 -0.18 7.39
C LYS A 39 16.36 -0.91 6.33
N GLY A 40 16.41 -0.36 5.12
CA GLY A 40 17.06 -1.02 3.99
C GLY A 40 16.19 -2.10 3.35
N ASP A 41 14.92 -2.14 3.65
CA ASP A 41 13.99 -3.12 3.10
C ASP A 41 13.44 -2.60 1.76
N ARG A 42 14.15 -2.89 0.69
CA ARG A 42 13.77 -2.45 -0.66
C ARG A 42 12.46 -3.06 -1.12
N GLU A 43 12.27 -4.33 -0.81
CA GLU A 43 11.04 -5.03 -1.21
C GLU A 43 9.83 -4.45 -0.50
N GLY A 44 9.94 -4.23 0.80
CA GLY A 44 8.89 -3.61 1.59
C GLY A 44 8.57 -2.22 1.09
N ARG A 45 9.59 -1.40 0.80
CA ARG A 45 9.40 -0.06 0.28
C ARG A 45 8.63 -0.09 -1.03
N ARG A 46 9.00 -1.00 -1.93
CA ARG A 46 8.34 -1.12 -3.23
C ARG A 46 6.88 -1.49 -3.09
N VAL A 47 6.60 -2.48 -2.26
CA VAL A 47 5.22 -2.94 -2.04
C VAL A 47 4.37 -1.83 -1.43
N TRP A 48 4.87 -1.15 -0.41
CA TRP A 48 4.11 -0.09 0.24
C TRP A 48 3.91 1.12 -0.66
N ASN A 49 4.86 1.43 -1.55
CA ASN A 49 4.68 2.48 -2.55
C ASN A 49 3.62 2.10 -3.58
N GLU A 50 3.54 0.82 -3.95
CA GLU A 50 2.49 0.35 -4.84
C GLU A 50 1.11 0.48 -4.19
N VAL A 51 1.02 0.17 -2.90
CA VAL A 51 -0.23 0.35 -2.16
C VAL A 51 -0.63 1.82 -2.14
N ALA A 52 0.32 2.71 -1.88
CA ALA A 52 0.06 4.14 -1.85
C ALA A 52 -0.45 4.65 -3.21
N ALA A 53 0.18 4.21 -4.29
CA ALA A 53 -0.23 4.58 -5.64
C ALA A 53 -1.65 4.10 -5.94
N GLU A 54 -1.99 2.90 -5.50
CA GLU A 54 -3.34 2.36 -5.68
C GLU A 54 -4.37 3.14 -4.88
N ILE A 55 -4.03 3.55 -3.66
CA ILE A 55 -4.92 4.38 -2.84
C ILE A 55 -5.23 5.69 -3.56
N GLU A 56 -4.20 6.35 -4.09
CA GLU A 56 -4.36 7.61 -4.82
C GLU A 56 -5.21 7.43 -6.07
N LYS A 57 -5.03 6.32 -6.75
CA LYS A 57 -5.80 6.00 -7.94
C LYS A 57 -7.28 5.77 -7.66
N GLN A 58 -7.59 5.24 -6.49
CA GLN A 58 -8.97 4.96 -6.08
C GLN A 58 -9.72 6.19 -5.57
N GLU A 59 -9.04 7.26 -5.28
CA GLU A 59 -9.67 8.49 -4.78
C GLU A 59 -10.47 9.27 -5.84
#